data_1ee79eeadacb33733b3b27c6cfedf4d0
#
_entry.id   1ee79eeadacb33733b3b27c6cfedf4d0
#
_cell.length_a   1.000
_cell.length_b   1.000
_cell.length_c   1.000
_cell.angle_alpha   90.00
_cell.angle_beta   90.00
_cell.angle_gamma   90.00
#
_symmetry.space_group_name_H-M   'P 1'
#
loop_
_entity.id
_entity.type
_entity.pdbx_description
1 polymer ?
#
loop_
_entity_poly.entity_id
_entity_poly.type
_entity_poly.pdbx_seq_one_letter_code
_entity_poly.pdbx_strand_id
1 'polypeptide(L)'
;MNWRTRLFFNILVFFVFFLNSMVWAQSARTTAAKPLPSIRVHADGHLLETADGRPFFWLGDTAWELIHNTTREEASYYLHTRGQQGYTIIQTVVLSEFDGITKPSALGLLPLIDNDPRKPNPAYFDRVVEIVDEAAANGLYVALVPIWGDKLTAPWGSGPRLFRNDNLPDARFFAHYLAERLKDRGNVVWILGGDRPARLKGMNNDYLQEMGKSAGFPPNQDWTPIWREVARGIEEGLGRKPLILYHPQGGQESSSLYLHDEPWLSVNGMQSGHGGGHDIPVWEWIARDYAMKPAKPTLDLEPNYEDHPYNPWPDWDPATGYFRDYDVRKQVYRSVFAGACGVTYGHHAVWGFANARNGSINHVDRDWIDAMQRPAGRQMQYLRALVESRPFFERIPDQALIVGDAGKGGQHMQAIRDRDGSYAFVYLPTIDTYFSVDLGKLKGKRIRASWFDPRTGIGTLVDTFDGGIQVQFHTPSYGPDWVLVLDNEAAKYPPPGLSRWGM
;
A
#
# COMPACT_ATOMS: atom_id res chain seq x y z
N MET A 1 -65.60 -16.18 15.22
CA MET A 1 -64.34 -16.64 15.75
C MET A 1 -64.17 -16.06 17.15
N ASN A 2 -64.21 -16.91 18.20
CA ASN A 2 -64.34 -16.51 19.61
C ASN A 2 -63.06 -15.82 20.13
N TRP A 3 -63.23 -14.83 20.98
CA TRP A 3 -62.20 -14.01 21.61
C TRP A 3 -61.04 -14.83 22.22
N ARG A 4 -61.33 -16.04 22.74
CA ARG A 4 -60.34 -16.96 23.28
C ARG A 4 -59.35 -17.53 22.23
N THR A 5 -59.73 -17.65 21.00
CA THR A 5 -58.88 -18.14 19.89
C THR A 5 -57.87 -17.08 19.40
N ARG A 6 -58.25 -15.78 19.52
CA ARG A 6 -57.32 -14.67 19.17
C ARG A 6 -56.20 -14.46 20.21
N LEU A 7 -56.52 -14.76 21.49
CA LEU A 7 -55.48 -14.61 22.54
C LEU A 7 -54.42 -15.70 22.46
N PHE A 8 -54.80 -16.92 22.09
CA PHE A 8 -53.84 -18.03 21.92
C PHE A 8 -52.92 -17.83 20.69
N PHE A 9 -53.45 -17.23 19.61
CA PHE A 9 -52.64 -17.00 18.42
C PHE A 9 -51.61 -15.89 18.62
N ASN A 10 -51.96 -14.85 19.35
CA ASN A 10 -51.03 -13.74 19.64
C ASN A 10 -49.92 -14.17 20.66
N ILE A 11 -50.23 -15.05 21.59
CA ILE A 11 -49.20 -15.55 22.54
C ILE A 11 -48.23 -16.50 21.83
N LEU A 12 -48.71 -17.31 20.87
CA LEU A 12 -47.86 -18.27 20.13
C LEU A 12 -46.91 -17.50 19.15
N VAL A 13 -47.38 -16.41 18.52
CA VAL A 13 -46.56 -15.57 17.63
C VAL A 13 -45.49 -14.80 18.42
N PHE A 14 -45.82 -14.31 19.62
CA PHE A 14 -44.81 -13.66 20.49
C PHE A 14 -43.75 -14.63 21.01
N PHE A 15 -44.11 -15.89 21.34
CA PHE A 15 -43.15 -16.90 21.79
C PHE A 15 -42.22 -17.37 20.66
N VAL A 16 -42.67 -17.44 19.41
CA VAL A 16 -41.86 -17.83 18.26
C VAL A 16 -40.91 -16.70 17.90
N PHE A 17 -41.32 -15.42 18.03
CA PHE A 17 -40.40 -14.27 17.82
C PHE A 17 -39.36 -14.14 18.92
N PHE A 18 -39.69 -14.45 20.18
CA PHE A 18 -38.71 -14.43 21.28
C PHE A 18 -37.72 -15.60 21.22
N LEU A 19 -38.15 -16.80 20.79
CA LEU A 19 -37.25 -17.94 20.58
C LEU A 19 -36.32 -17.72 19.38
N ASN A 20 -36.77 -17.09 18.29
CA ASN A 20 -35.89 -16.72 17.18
C ASN A 20 -34.91 -15.61 17.54
N SER A 21 -35.27 -14.63 18.34
CA SER A 21 -34.34 -13.62 18.83
C SER A 21 -33.30 -14.17 19.84
N MET A 22 -33.64 -15.14 20.63
CA MET A 22 -32.66 -15.83 21.51
C MET A 22 -31.71 -16.77 20.74
N VAL A 23 -32.15 -17.40 19.65
CA VAL A 23 -31.29 -18.25 18.83
C VAL A 23 -30.30 -17.40 18.02
N TRP A 24 -30.64 -16.19 17.63
CA TRP A 24 -29.71 -15.25 16.99
C TRP A 24 -28.70 -14.63 17.96
N ALA A 25 -29.03 -14.49 19.24
CA ALA A 25 -28.11 -13.98 20.27
C ALA A 25 -27.09 -15.02 20.77
N GLN A 26 -27.27 -16.30 20.46
CA GLN A 26 -26.42 -17.39 20.96
C GLN A 26 -25.45 -17.94 19.93
N SER A 27 -25.46 -17.46 18.68
CA SER A 27 -24.55 -17.95 17.61
C SER A 27 -23.36 -17.03 17.32
N ALA A 28 -23.17 -15.95 18.05
CA ALA A 28 -21.96 -15.15 18.00
C ALA A 28 -20.93 -15.63 19.07
N ARG A 29 -20.60 -16.91 19.09
CA ARG A 29 -19.27 -17.31 19.53
C ARG A 29 -18.33 -16.90 18.40
N THR A 30 -17.80 -15.69 18.48
CA THR A 30 -16.61 -15.31 17.74
C THR A 30 -15.53 -16.34 18.09
N THR A 31 -15.33 -17.32 17.23
CA THR A 31 -14.06 -18.04 17.21
C THR A 31 -13.01 -16.96 17.05
N ALA A 32 -12.18 -16.77 18.08
CA ALA A 32 -11.10 -15.80 18.01
C ALA A 32 -10.37 -16.01 16.68
N ALA A 33 -10.36 -14.99 15.82
CA ALA A 33 -9.72 -15.10 14.51
C ALA A 33 -8.28 -15.55 14.74
N LYS A 34 -7.84 -16.58 13.99
CA LYS A 34 -6.47 -17.08 14.11
C LYS A 34 -5.52 -15.90 13.83
N PRO A 35 -4.52 -15.66 14.69
CA PRO A 35 -3.56 -14.58 14.47
C PRO A 35 -2.95 -14.68 13.07
N LEU A 36 -2.86 -13.56 12.36
CA LEU A 36 -2.21 -13.49 11.07
C LEU A 36 -0.69 -13.76 11.25
N PRO A 37 -0.08 -14.61 10.40
CA PRO A 37 1.36 -14.88 10.46
C PRO A 37 2.15 -13.62 10.09
N SER A 38 3.35 -13.44 10.63
CA SER A 38 4.23 -12.34 10.24
C SER A 38 4.63 -12.43 8.76
N ILE A 39 4.98 -11.27 8.17
CA ILE A 39 5.51 -11.18 6.81
C ILE A 39 7.02 -11.18 6.85
N ARG A 40 7.65 -11.80 5.85
CA ARG A 40 9.10 -11.78 5.64
C ARG A 40 9.43 -11.65 4.16
N VAL A 41 10.68 -11.33 3.87
CA VAL A 41 11.22 -11.37 2.50
C VAL A 41 11.36 -12.82 2.07
N HIS A 42 10.86 -13.15 0.89
CA HIS A 42 11.04 -14.47 0.27
C HIS A 42 12.50 -14.70 -0.11
N ALA A 43 12.89 -15.96 -0.24
CA ALA A 43 14.28 -16.36 -0.49
C ALA A 43 14.89 -15.82 -1.78
N ASP A 44 14.08 -15.42 -2.78
CA ASP A 44 14.56 -14.77 -4.01
C ASP A 44 15.04 -13.33 -3.80
N GLY A 45 14.71 -12.73 -2.67
CA GLY A 45 15.07 -11.36 -2.31
C GLY A 45 14.20 -10.26 -2.97
N HIS A 46 13.22 -10.59 -3.79
CA HIS A 46 12.40 -9.61 -4.53
C HIS A 46 10.94 -9.58 -4.11
N LEU A 47 10.44 -10.63 -3.49
CA LEU A 47 9.04 -10.80 -3.15
C LEU A 47 8.83 -10.98 -1.64
N LEU A 48 7.58 -10.95 -1.21
CA LEU A 48 7.18 -11.13 0.17
C LEU A 48 6.40 -12.43 0.35
N GLU A 49 6.55 -13.04 1.51
CA GLU A 49 5.78 -14.20 1.94
C GLU A 49 5.37 -14.07 3.41
N THR A 50 4.34 -14.80 3.79
CA THR A 50 3.99 -14.97 5.20
C THR A 50 4.93 -15.99 5.86
N ALA A 51 5.05 -15.97 7.18
CA ALA A 51 5.94 -16.88 7.92
C ALA A 51 5.63 -18.37 7.70
N ASP A 52 4.39 -18.70 7.29
CA ASP A 52 3.96 -20.05 6.90
C ASP A 52 4.19 -20.35 5.39
N GLY A 53 4.93 -19.49 4.67
CA GLY A 53 5.38 -19.71 3.30
C GLY A 53 4.36 -19.42 2.20
N ARG A 54 3.26 -18.75 2.51
CA ARG A 54 2.28 -18.34 1.49
C ARG A 54 2.71 -17.03 0.83
N PRO A 55 2.42 -16.86 -0.48
CA PRO A 55 2.62 -15.58 -1.15
C PRO A 55 1.94 -14.42 -0.40
N PHE A 56 2.64 -13.29 -0.32
CA PHE A 56 2.05 -12.06 0.18
C PHE A 56 2.20 -10.96 -0.89
N PHE A 57 1.08 -10.62 -1.53
CA PHE A 57 1.02 -9.46 -2.39
C PHE A 57 0.69 -8.23 -1.53
N TRP A 58 1.60 -7.26 -1.46
CA TRP A 58 1.31 -5.99 -0.79
C TRP A 58 0.31 -5.20 -1.64
N LEU A 59 -0.96 -5.23 -1.26
CA LEU A 59 -1.97 -4.29 -1.72
C LEU A 59 -2.30 -3.36 -0.55
N GLY A 60 -1.58 -2.24 -0.49
CA GLY A 60 -1.68 -1.27 0.59
C GLY A 60 -2.72 -0.18 0.31
N ASP A 61 -3.32 0.35 1.38
CA ASP A 61 -4.06 1.61 1.36
C ASP A 61 -3.44 2.63 2.30
N THR A 62 -3.40 3.89 1.88
CA THR A 62 -2.85 4.98 2.66
C THR A 62 -3.91 5.60 3.55
N ALA A 63 -3.70 5.49 4.86
CA ALA A 63 -4.57 6.03 5.92
C ALA A 63 -3.70 6.62 7.04
N TRP A 64 -2.87 7.62 6.69
CA TRP A 64 -1.87 8.16 7.63
C TRP A 64 -2.46 8.55 8.95
N GLU A 65 -3.65 9.19 8.94
CA GLU A 65 -4.30 9.71 10.13
C GLU A 65 -5.35 8.77 10.77
N LEU A 66 -5.35 7.47 10.42
CA LEU A 66 -6.34 6.50 10.94
C LEU A 66 -6.41 6.49 12.47
N ILE A 67 -5.26 6.47 13.15
CA ILE A 67 -5.20 6.42 14.60
C ILE A 67 -5.66 7.73 15.23
N HIS A 68 -5.27 8.87 14.64
CA HIS A 68 -5.47 10.19 15.20
C HIS A 68 -6.83 10.80 14.85
N ASN A 69 -7.26 10.70 13.61
CA ASN A 69 -8.43 11.41 13.06
C ASN A 69 -9.73 10.62 13.07
N THR A 70 -9.75 9.35 13.52
CA THR A 70 -10.98 8.55 13.49
C THR A 70 -11.52 8.23 14.88
N THR A 71 -12.86 8.21 14.99
CA THR A 71 -13.56 7.54 16.11
C THR A 71 -13.41 6.03 15.99
N ARG A 72 -13.93 5.27 16.96
CA ARG A 72 -13.93 3.80 16.86
C ARG A 72 -14.80 3.29 15.72
N GLU A 73 -15.97 3.88 15.55
CA GLU A 73 -16.93 3.53 14.51
C GLU A 73 -16.40 3.84 13.11
N GLU A 74 -15.76 4.99 12.94
CA GLU A 74 -15.13 5.39 11.68
C GLU A 74 -13.98 4.45 11.30
N ALA A 75 -13.12 4.11 12.25
CA ALA A 75 -12.03 3.16 12.01
C ALA A 75 -12.55 1.76 11.66
N SER A 76 -13.59 1.29 12.36
CA SER A 76 -14.25 0.01 12.09
C SER A 76 -14.82 -0.01 10.68
N TYR A 77 -15.55 1.02 10.28
CA TYR A 77 -16.08 1.15 8.93
C TYR A 77 -14.99 1.12 7.86
N TYR A 78 -13.91 1.89 8.08
CA TYR A 78 -12.77 1.94 7.16
C TYR A 78 -12.10 0.58 6.99
N LEU A 79 -11.69 -0.05 8.10
CA LEU A 79 -10.99 -1.33 8.08
C LEU A 79 -11.86 -2.45 7.48
N HIS A 80 -13.13 -2.51 7.85
CA HIS A 80 -14.06 -3.47 7.27
C HIS A 80 -14.21 -3.28 5.75
N THR A 81 -14.42 -2.05 5.31
CA THR A 81 -14.57 -1.73 3.89
C THR A 81 -13.34 -2.10 3.08
N ARG A 82 -12.13 -1.76 3.57
CA ARG A 82 -10.87 -2.10 2.87
C ARG A 82 -10.61 -3.60 2.85
N GLY A 83 -10.91 -4.31 3.94
CA GLY A 83 -10.87 -5.78 3.97
C GLY A 83 -11.76 -6.40 2.88
N GLN A 84 -13.01 -5.93 2.74
CA GLN A 84 -13.93 -6.38 1.69
C GLN A 84 -13.50 -6.00 0.27
N GLN A 85 -12.78 -4.89 0.10
CA GLN A 85 -12.22 -4.46 -1.19
C GLN A 85 -10.93 -5.21 -1.57
N GLY A 86 -10.51 -6.20 -0.77
CA GLY A 86 -9.37 -7.08 -1.08
C GLY A 86 -8.00 -6.50 -0.75
N TYR A 87 -7.92 -5.39 0.00
CA TYR A 87 -6.64 -4.89 0.52
C TYR A 87 -6.00 -5.90 1.46
N THR A 88 -4.66 -5.86 1.54
CA THR A 88 -3.89 -6.77 2.42
C THR A 88 -3.24 -6.03 3.57
N ILE A 89 -2.99 -4.72 3.42
CA ILE A 89 -2.25 -3.94 4.41
C ILE A 89 -2.71 -2.48 4.41
N ILE A 90 -2.72 -1.86 5.58
CA ILE A 90 -3.06 -0.44 5.78
C ILE A 90 -1.82 0.28 6.30
N GLN A 91 -1.46 1.42 5.70
CA GLN A 91 -0.39 2.31 6.18
C GLN A 91 -0.97 3.37 7.10
N THR A 92 -0.43 3.51 8.32
CA THR A 92 -0.89 4.51 9.29
C THR A 92 0.22 4.97 10.23
N VAL A 93 0.06 6.14 10.83
CA VAL A 93 1.08 6.80 11.67
C VAL A 93 0.67 6.82 13.14
N VAL A 94 1.64 6.60 14.03
CA VAL A 94 1.43 6.70 15.49
C VAL A 94 1.64 8.12 15.99
N LEU A 95 2.83 8.70 15.75
CA LEU A 95 3.06 10.12 16.01
C LEU A 95 2.80 10.88 14.71
N SER A 96 1.54 11.24 14.51
CA SER A 96 1.02 11.83 13.27
C SER A 96 1.75 13.11 12.86
N GLU A 97 1.72 13.40 11.57
CA GLU A 97 2.20 14.66 11.05
C GLU A 97 1.36 15.87 11.53
N PHE A 98 1.71 17.05 11.05
CA PHE A 98 1.07 18.31 11.46
C PHE A 98 1.05 18.46 12.99
N ASP A 99 -0.12 18.75 13.54
CA ASP A 99 -0.32 19.00 14.96
C ASP A 99 -0.57 17.73 15.80
N GLY A 100 -0.34 16.53 15.24
CA GLY A 100 -0.70 15.25 15.88
C GLY A 100 -0.06 14.99 17.24
N ILE A 101 0.94 15.79 17.67
CA ILE A 101 1.51 15.74 19.02
C ILE A 101 0.77 16.66 19.98
N THR A 102 0.30 17.82 19.53
CA THR A 102 -0.21 18.91 20.36
C THR A 102 -1.72 19.05 20.32
N LYS A 103 -2.37 18.54 19.27
CA LYS A 103 -3.83 18.45 19.20
C LYS A 103 -4.31 17.07 19.63
N PRO A 104 -5.37 16.99 20.45
CA PRO A 104 -5.97 15.71 20.78
C PRO A 104 -6.52 14.99 19.55
N SER A 105 -6.41 13.67 19.55
CA SER A 105 -7.03 12.79 18.54
C SER A 105 -8.57 12.91 18.55
N ALA A 106 -9.25 12.28 17.60
CA ALA A 106 -10.72 12.19 17.58
C ALA A 106 -11.33 11.58 18.87
N LEU A 107 -10.53 10.88 19.66
CA LEU A 107 -10.92 10.34 20.97
C LEU A 107 -10.51 11.25 22.16
N GLY A 108 -10.02 12.46 21.90
CA GLY A 108 -9.57 13.40 22.93
C GLY A 108 -8.22 13.05 23.58
N LEU A 109 -7.42 12.18 22.96
CA LEU A 109 -6.16 11.67 23.52
C LEU A 109 -4.95 12.33 22.84
N LEU A 110 -3.96 12.75 23.64
CA LEU A 110 -2.63 13.13 23.18
C LEU A 110 -1.69 11.91 23.24
N PRO A 111 -0.77 11.76 22.28
CA PRO A 111 0.14 10.59 22.24
C PRO A 111 1.20 10.61 23.35
N LEU A 112 1.61 11.79 23.80
CA LEU A 112 2.66 11.98 24.78
C LEU A 112 2.21 12.90 25.92
N ILE A 113 2.68 12.64 27.13
CA ILE A 113 2.54 13.54 28.28
C ILE A 113 3.67 14.57 28.21
N ASP A 114 3.36 15.84 28.31
CA ASP A 114 4.31 16.97 28.26
C ASP A 114 5.16 17.01 26.96
N ASN A 115 4.69 16.43 25.86
CA ASN A 115 5.45 16.23 24.62
C ASN A 115 6.77 15.48 24.83
N ASP A 116 6.88 14.66 25.86
CA ASP A 116 8.07 13.91 26.21
C ASP A 116 8.01 12.48 25.61
N PRO A 117 8.89 12.09 24.67
CA PRO A 117 8.89 10.76 24.07
C PRO A 117 9.16 9.63 25.08
N ARG A 118 9.66 9.99 26.29
CA ARG A 118 9.81 9.04 27.41
C ARG A 118 8.55 8.90 28.26
N LYS A 119 7.51 9.67 27.97
CA LYS A 119 6.21 9.62 28.66
C LYS A 119 5.06 9.33 27.68
N PRO A 120 5.05 8.17 27.00
CA PRO A 120 3.93 7.79 26.15
C PRO A 120 2.63 7.74 26.98
N ASN A 121 1.53 8.26 26.42
CA ASN A 121 0.22 8.20 27.06
C ASN A 121 -0.40 6.81 26.87
N PRO A 122 -0.54 5.97 27.91
CA PRO A 122 -1.02 4.60 27.75
C PRO A 122 -2.35 4.47 27.02
N ALA A 123 -3.30 5.38 27.26
CA ALA A 123 -4.62 5.35 26.63
C ALA A 123 -4.55 5.57 25.11
N TYR A 124 -3.64 6.42 24.62
CA TYR A 124 -3.43 6.59 23.18
C TYR A 124 -2.83 5.32 22.57
N PHE A 125 -1.86 4.69 23.23
CA PHE A 125 -1.25 3.46 22.75
C PHE A 125 -2.16 2.23 22.85
N ASP A 126 -3.14 2.23 23.77
CA ASP A 126 -4.22 1.25 23.77
C ASP A 126 -5.06 1.37 22.50
N ARG A 127 -5.31 2.62 22.03
CA ARG A 127 -5.97 2.85 20.73
C ARG A 127 -5.15 2.32 19.55
N VAL A 128 -3.83 2.45 19.57
CA VAL A 128 -2.96 1.84 18.53
C VAL A 128 -3.16 0.32 18.49
N VAL A 129 -3.18 -0.32 19.66
CA VAL A 129 -3.42 -1.76 19.79
C VAL A 129 -4.80 -2.15 19.27
N GLU A 130 -5.85 -1.41 19.64
CA GLU A 130 -7.22 -1.62 19.12
C GLU A 130 -7.27 -1.63 17.58
N ILE A 131 -6.63 -0.64 16.93
CA ILE A 131 -6.57 -0.55 15.45
C ILE A 131 -5.87 -1.78 14.85
N VAL A 132 -4.75 -2.21 15.43
CA VAL A 132 -3.99 -3.38 14.95
C VAL A 132 -4.80 -4.66 15.09
N ASP A 133 -5.48 -4.83 16.23
CA ASP A 133 -6.32 -6.01 16.48
C ASP A 133 -7.56 -6.04 15.58
N GLU A 134 -8.19 -4.89 15.36
CA GLU A 134 -9.34 -4.77 14.46
C GLU A 134 -8.96 -4.96 12.99
N ALA A 135 -7.79 -4.46 12.57
CA ALA A 135 -7.25 -4.76 11.25
C ALA A 135 -7.06 -6.27 11.05
N ALA A 136 -6.47 -6.96 12.03
CA ALA A 136 -6.32 -8.43 11.99
C ALA A 136 -7.65 -9.16 11.88
N ALA A 137 -8.69 -8.70 12.59
CA ALA A 137 -10.03 -9.26 12.52
C ALA A 137 -10.67 -9.13 11.11
N ASN A 138 -10.24 -8.13 10.33
CA ASN A 138 -10.63 -7.91 8.93
C ASN A 138 -9.65 -8.52 7.91
N GLY A 139 -8.69 -9.33 8.36
CA GLY A 139 -7.68 -9.97 7.50
C GLY A 139 -6.59 -9.01 7.01
N LEU A 140 -6.45 -7.84 7.64
CA LEU A 140 -5.53 -6.78 7.25
C LEU A 140 -4.27 -6.76 8.12
N TYR A 141 -3.15 -6.52 7.47
CA TYR A 141 -1.91 -6.12 8.13
C TYR A 141 -1.89 -4.61 8.33
N VAL A 142 -1.02 -4.15 9.24
CA VAL A 142 -0.79 -2.73 9.48
C VAL A 142 0.69 -2.42 9.24
N ALA A 143 0.97 -1.57 8.26
CA ALA A 143 2.27 -0.96 8.04
C ALA A 143 2.33 0.31 8.90
N LEU A 144 2.95 0.18 10.06
CA LEU A 144 2.92 1.18 11.12
C LEU A 144 4.13 2.10 11.03
N VAL A 145 3.87 3.41 10.92
CA VAL A 145 4.91 4.45 11.01
C VAL A 145 4.98 4.94 12.47
N PRO A 146 6.02 4.58 13.23
CA PRO A 146 6.13 4.99 14.64
C PRO A 146 6.18 6.49 14.82
N ILE A 147 6.94 7.17 13.95
CA ILE A 147 7.31 8.56 14.03
C ILE A 147 7.28 9.15 12.63
N TRP A 148 6.44 10.15 12.38
CA TRP A 148 6.51 10.89 11.12
C TRP A 148 7.77 11.76 11.07
N GLY A 149 8.37 11.91 9.89
CA GLY A 149 9.68 12.54 9.73
C GLY A 149 9.77 13.99 10.19
N ASP A 150 8.65 14.74 10.22
CA ASP A 150 8.60 16.11 10.70
C ASP A 150 8.95 16.25 12.19
N LYS A 151 8.85 15.15 12.98
CA LYS A 151 9.26 15.14 14.40
C LYS A 151 10.78 15.14 14.59
N LEU A 152 11.53 14.99 13.49
CA LEU A 152 12.98 15.12 13.42
C LEU A 152 13.40 16.43 12.76
N THR A 153 12.62 16.94 11.80
CA THR A 153 13.01 18.04 10.90
C THR A 153 12.37 19.39 11.22
N ALA A 154 11.57 19.50 12.32
CA ALA A 154 11.03 20.82 12.70
C ALA A 154 12.15 21.86 12.93
N PRO A 155 12.01 23.14 12.50
CA PRO A 155 10.82 23.80 11.98
C PRO A 155 10.47 23.48 10.53
N TRP A 156 11.23 22.67 9.82
CA TRP A 156 10.83 22.13 8.53
C TRP A 156 9.83 20.97 8.75
N GLY A 157 8.58 21.32 8.93
CA GLY A 157 7.48 20.45 9.29
C GLY A 157 6.62 21.08 10.37
N SER A 158 5.72 20.32 10.96
CA SER A 158 4.78 20.74 12.00
C SER A 158 4.98 19.96 13.29
N GLY A 159 4.65 20.63 14.41
CA GLY A 159 4.77 20.08 15.73
C GLY A 159 6.18 20.18 16.32
N PRO A 160 6.41 19.69 17.54
CA PRO A 160 7.71 19.80 18.18
C PRO A 160 8.73 18.84 17.57
N ARG A 161 9.98 19.29 17.48
CA ARG A 161 11.12 18.44 17.15
C ARG A 161 11.46 17.57 18.36
N LEU A 162 10.99 16.32 18.34
CA LEU A 162 11.09 15.40 19.47
C LEU A 162 12.40 14.60 19.47
N PHE A 163 12.89 14.22 18.29
CA PHE A 163 14.03 13.33 18.14
C PHE A 163 15.19 14.05 17.44
N ARG A 164 16.36 14.01 18.07
CA ARG A 164 17.56 14.71 17.62
C ARG A 164 18.79 13.81 17.79
N ASN A 165 19.87 14.13 17.10
CA ASN A 165 21.12 13.39 17.22
C ASN A 165 21.80 13.50 18.61
N ASP A 166 21.37 14.45 19.43
CA ASP A 166 21.83 14.62 20.82
C ASP A 166 20.98 13.89 21.86
N ASN A 167 19.83 13.29 21.45
CA ASN A 167 18.98 12.49 22.33
C ASN A 167 18.59 11.12 21.75
N LEU A 168 19.50 10.45 21.10
CA LEU A 168 19.31 9.12 20.46
C LEU A 168 18.61 8.07 21.37
N PRO A 169 18.93 7.99 22.69
CA PRO A 169 18.25 7.04 23.57
C PRO A 169 16.73 7.23 23.67
N ASP A 170 16.21 8.43 23.41
CA ASP A 170 14.76 8.69 23.43
C ASP A 170 14.04 8.04 22.26
N ALA A 171 14.67 8.05 21.08
CA ALA A 171 14.14 7.38 19.90
C ALA A 171 14.07 5.85 20.09
N ARG A 172 15.13 5.27 20.68
CA ARG A 172 15.18 3.84 21.01
C ARG A 172 14.14 3.46 22.05
N PHE A 173 14.03 4.24 23.13
CA PHE A 173 13.03 4.02 24.18
C PHE A 173 11.60 4.05 23.64
N PHE A 174 11.26 5.08 22.88
CA PHE A 174 9.91 5.23 22.31
C PHE A 174 9.57 4.05 21.37
N ALA A 175 10.49 3.69 20.50
CA ALA A 175 10.32 2.59 19.56
C ALA A 175 10.20 1.23 20.27
N HIS A 176 11.01 0.99 21.29
CA HIS A 176 10.94 -0.20 22.15
C HIS A 176 9.57 -0.29 22.84
N TYR A 177 9.12 0.79 23.49
CA TYR A 177 7.83 0.85 24.17
C TYR A 177 6.67 0.46 23.25
N LEU A 178 6.61 1.04 22.05
CA LEU A 178 5.59 0.72 21.06
C LEU A 178 5.66 -0.73 20.59
N ALA A 179 6.87 -1.20 20.26
CA ALA A 179 7.09 -2.55 19.73
C ALA A 179 6.77 -3.64 20.77
N GLU A 180 7.12 -3.43 22.05
CA GLU A 180 6.80 -4.36 23.12
C GLU A 180 5.28 -4.55 23.30
N ARG A 181 4.49 -3.49 23.14
CA ARG A 181 3.02 -3.57 23.19
C ARG A 181 2.42 -4.36 22.03
N LEU A 182 3.15 -4.49 20.92
CA LEU A 182 2.70 -5.16 19.70
C LEU A 182 3.41 -6.50 19.44
N LYS A 183 4.27 -6.97 20.34
CA LYS A 183 5.17 -8.12 20.12
C LYS A 183 4.46 -9.42 19.76
N ASP A 184 3.25 -9.63 20.27
CA ASP A 184 2.46 -10.85 20.05
C ASP A 184 1.58 -10.77 18.78
N ARG A 185 1.68 -9.69 18.01
CA ARG A 185 0.90 -9.42 16.82
C ARG A 185 1.72 -9.65 15.55
N GLY A 186 1.31 -10.67 14.77
CA GLY A 186 1.99 -11.02 13.51
C GLY A 186 1.67 -10.07 12.35
N ASN A 187 0.58 -9.31 12.45
CA ASN A 187 0.08 -8.45 11.39
C ASN A 187 0.67 -7.03 11.37
N VAL A 188 1.83 -6.81 11.99
CA VAL A 188 2.51 -5.50 11.99
C VAL A 188 3.78 -5.55 11.14
N VAL A 189 3.90 -4.59 10.24
CA VAL A 189 5.09 -4.24 9.47
C VAL A 189 5.49 -2.81 9.82
N TRP A 190 6.76 -2.46 9.72
CA TRP A 190 7.26 -1.16 10.18
C TRP A 190 7.72 -0.31 9.00
N ILE A 191 7.30 0.95 8.98
CA ILE A 191 7.78 1.95 8.03
C ILE A 191 8.46 3.06 8.83
N LEU A 192 9.72 3.33 8.56
CA LEU A 192 10.45 4.48 9.09
C LEU A 192 10.40 5.65 8.09
N GLY A 193 10.74 6.86 8.52
CA GLY A 193 10.66 8.04 7.66
C GLY A 193 9.32 8.74 7.77
N GLY A 194 8.64 8.91 6.66
CA GLY A 194 7.39 9.68 6.58
C GLY A 194 7.64 11.05 5.96
N ASP A 195 7.55 11.08 4.62
CA ASP A 195 7.63 12.28 3.77
C ASP A 195 8.84 13.20 4.09
N ARG A 196 9.93 12.60 4.54
CA ARG A 196 11.18 13.33 4.85
C ARG A 196 12.39 12.48 4.49
N PRO A 197 13.48 13.11 4.02
CA PRO A 197 14.71 12.38 3.75
C PRO A 197 15.36 11.90 5.05
N ALA A 198 16.01 10.75 5.01
CA ALA A 198 16.82 10.28 6.13
C ALA A 198 18.11 11.11 6.32
N ARG A 199 18.54 11.82 5.27
CA ARG A 199 19.71 12.69 5.28
C ARG A 199 19.68 13.67 4.10
N LEU A 200 20.32 14.83 4.27
CA LEU A 200 20.60 15.78 3.15
C LEU A 200 21.94 15.45 2.47
N LYS A 201 22.84 14.78 3.18
CA LYS A 201 24.15 14.39 2.66
C LYS A 201 24.03 13.45 1.46
N GLY A 202 24.64 13.85 0.35
CA GLY A 202 24.65 13.04 -0.87
C GLY A 202 23.34 13.05 -1.66
N MET A 203 22.37 13.89 -1.29
CA MET A 203 21.17 14.10 -2.06
C MET A 203 21.40 15.20 -3.09
N ASN A 204 21.19 14.87 -4.35
CA ASN A 204 21.26 15.83 -5.46
C ASN A 204 19.87 16.47 -5.67
N ASN A 205 19.43 17.23 -4.65
CA ASN A 205 18.14 17.93 -4.68
C ASN A 205 18.30 19.31 -4.02
N ASP A 206 18.43 20.34 -4.85
CA ASP A 206 18.68 21.72 -4.43
C ASP A 206 17.56 22.26 -3.54
N TYR A 207 16.30 21.88 -3.82
CA TYR A 207 15.15 22.30 -3.02
C TYR A 207 15.25 21.80 -1.57
N LEU A 208 15.56 20.52 -1.36
CA LEU A 208 15.70 19.96 -0.01
C LEU A 208 16.93 20.52 0.72
N GLN A 209 18.03 20.76 0.01
CA GLN A 209 19.20 21.42 0.57
C GLN A 209 18.88 22.85 1.03
N GLU A 210 18.16 23.62 0.23
CA GLU A 210 17.76 24.99 0.59
C GLU A 210 16.73 25.02 1.71
N MET A 211 15.75 24.10 1.71
CA MET A 211 14.80 23.95 2.79
C MET A 211 15.49 23.58 4.11
N GLY A 212 16.42 22.64 4.09
CA GLY A 212 17.21 22.28 5.26
C GLY A 212 18.05 23.45 5.79
N LYS A 213 18.66 24.20 4.89
CA LYS A 213 19.44 25.42 5.23
C LYS A 213 18.56 26.49 5.86
N SER A 214 17.38 26.75 5.30
CA SER A 214 16.41 27.71 5.81
C SER A 214 15.89 27.32 7.21
N ALA A 215 15.82 26.00 7.49
CA ALA A 215 15.47 25.43 8.80
C ALA A 215 16.66 25.41 9.78
N GLY A 216 17.82 25.91 9.39
CA GLY A 216 19.03 25.94 10.24
C GLY A 216 19.80 24.64 10.31
N PHE A 217 19.56 23.67 9.41
CA PHE A 217 20.34 22.46 9.31
C PHE A 217 21.60 22.65 8.44
N PRO A 218 22.72 21.99 8.78
CA PRO A 218 23.90 22.00 7.92
C PRO A 218 23.60 21.25 6.60
N PRO A 219 24.29 21.59 5.50
CA PRO A 219 24.08 20.97 4.18
C PRO A 219 24.23 19.45 4.16
N ASN A 220 24.96 18.91 5.12
CA ASN A 220 25.22 17.47 5.25
C ASN A 220 24.47 16.85 6.44
N GLN A 221 23.34 17.43 6.85
CA GLN A 221 22.54 16.90 7.94
C GLN A 221 22.19 15.43 7.69
N ASP A 222 22.36 14.62 8.71
CA ASP A 222 22.11 13.17 8.69
C ASP A 222 21.27 12.78 9.91
N TRP A 223 20.08 12.26 9.67
CA TRP A 223 19.18 11.71 10.70
C TRP A 223 19.23 10.18 10.75
N THR A 224 20.05 9.53 9.91
CA THR A 224 20.20 8.07 9.90
C THR A 224 20.53 7.49 11.27
N PRO A 225 21.35 8.13 12.14
CA PRO A 225 21.60 7.64 13.50
C PRO A 225 20.31 7.50 14.33
N ILE A 226 19.34 8.43 14.19
CA ILE A 226 18.05 8.36 14.88
C ILE A 226 17.26 7.15 14.37
N TRP A 227 17.18 6.96 13.06
CA TRP A 227 16.45 5.84 12.45
C TRP A 227 17.07 4.48 12.81
N ARG A 228 18.38 4.39 12.96
CA ARG A 228 19.06 3.18 13.48
C ARG A 228 18.61 2.88 14.91
N GLU A 229 18.50 3.87 15.77
CA GLU A 229 18.00 3.67 17.14
C GLU A 229 16.52 3.31 17.18
N VAL A 230 15.68 3.89 16.30
CA VAL A 230 14.28 3.47 16.14
C VAL A 230 14.21 1.99 15.72
N ALA A 231 14.96 1.59 14.69
CA ALA A 231 14.98 0.20 14.22
C ALA A 231 15.46 -0.77 15.31
N ARG A 232 16.50 -0.38 16.07
CA ARG A 232 17.01 -1.18 17.20
C ARG A 232 15.96 -1.30 18.31
N GLY A 233 15.30 -0.20 18.67
CA GLY A 233 14.23 -0.23 19.67
C GLY A 233 13.08 -1.14 19.27
N ILE A 234 12.69 -1.12 17.99
CA ILE A 234 11.66 -2.03 17.45
C ILE A 234 12.11 -3.50 17.59
N GLU A 235 13.32 -3.83 17.15
CA GLU A 235 13.83 -5.20 17.23
C GLU A 235 13.90 -5.71 18.67
N GLU A 236 14.38 -4.89 19.58
CA GLU A 236 14.45 -5.21 21.01
C GLU A 236 13.06 -5.40 21.64
N GLY A 237 12.12 -4.50 21.37
CA GLY A 237 10.75 -4.59 21.89
C GLY A 237 9.99 -5.79 21.36
N LEU A 238 10.24 -6.20 20.12
CA LEU A 238 9.63 -7.39 19.52
C LEU A 238 10.33 -8.69 19.96
N GLY A 239 11.60 -8.64 20.37
CA GLY A 239 12.44 -9.83 20.61
C GLY A 239 12.72 -10.66 19.34
N ARG A 240 12.53 -10.10 18.15
CA ARG A 240 12.76 -10.73 16.85
C ARG A 240 13.06 -9.69 15.78
N LYS A 241 13.71 -10.12 14.67
CA LYS A 241 13.98 -9.23 13.55
C LYS A 241 12.67 -8.79 12.87
N PRO A 242 12.40 -7.47 12.79
CA PRO A 242 11.21 -6.93 12.11
C PRO A 242 11.39 -6.86 10.58
N LEU A 243 10.28 -6.77 9.84
CA LEU A 243 10.27 -6.28 8.46
C LEU A 243 10.16 -4.75 8.51
N ILE A 244 11.20 -4.06 8.03
CA ILE A 244 11.25 -2.59 8.05
C ILE A 244 11.45 -2.04 6.64
N LEU A 245 10.65 -1.02 6.31
CA LEU A 245 10.75 -0.18 5.12
C LEU A 245 11.15 1.24 5.53
N TYR A 246 11.48 2.08 4.54
CA TYR A 246 11.65 3.51 4.75
C TYR A 246 10.83 4.30 3.72
N HIS A 247 10.01 5.23 4.21
CA HIS A 247 9.21 6.16 3.41
C HIS A 247 10.00 7.45 3.21
N PRO A 248 10.54 7.70 2.01
CA PRO A 248 11.34 8.89 1.74
C PRO A 248 10.49 10.14 1.49
N GLN A 249 11.14 11.25 1.20
CA GLN A 249 10.51 12.47 0.69
C GLN A 249 9.99 12.25 -0.72
N GLY A 250 8.83 12.83 -1.04
CA GLY A 250 8.25 12.84 -2.40
C GLY A 250 9.21 13.41 -3.44
N GLY A 251 9.22 12.79 -4.62
CA GLY A 251 10.12 13.12 -5.72
C GLY A 251 11.59 12.73 -5.48
N GLN A 252 11.89 12.00 -4.40
CA GLN A 252 13.23 11.51 -4.07
C GLN A 252 13.52 10.11 -4.62
N GLU A 253 12.68 9.64 -5.51
CA GLU A 253 12.76 8.29 -6.05
C GLU A 253 12.68 7.22 -4.96
N SER A 254 13.78 6.60 -4.55
CA SER A 254 13.79 5.48 -3.62
C SER A 254 14.77 5.67 -2.45
N SER A 255 14.41 5.10 -1.31
CA SER A 255 15.30 4.95 -0.16
C SER A 255 16.57 4.14 -0.49
N SER A 256 16.53 3.33 -1.54
CA SER A 256 17.66 2.54 -2.02
C SER A 256 18.90 3.38 -2.33
N LEU A 257 18.70 4.61 -2.79
CA LEU A 257 19.81 5.49 -3.18
C LEU A 257 20.74 5.86 -2.01
N TYR A 258 20.28 5.72 -0.78
CA TYR A 258 21.07 6.15 0.38
C TYR A 258 20.94 5.25 1.62
N LEU A 259 20.02 4.29 1.65
CA LEU A 259 19.79 3.38 2.77
C LEU A 259 19.88 1.89 2.39
N HIS A 260 20.17 1.56 1.13
CA HIS A 260 20.14 0.16 0.68
C HIS A 260 21.00 -0.77 1.52
N ASP A 261 22.17 -0.30 1.95
CA ASP A 261 23.13 -1.09 2.74
C ASP A 261 22.84 -1.09 4.25
N GLU A 262 21.81 -0.36 4.70
CA GLU A 262 21.42 -0.39 6.10
C GLU A 262 20.90 -1.79 6.49
N PRO A 263 21.45 -2.41 7.54
CA PRO A 263 21.13 -3.79 7.91
C PRO A 263 19.68 -3.96 8.42
N TRP A 264 19.09 -2.87 8.89
CA TRP A 264 17.70 -2.84 9.34
C TRP A 264 16.69 -2.69 8.19
N LEU A 265 17.08 -2.16 7.03
CA LEU A 265 16.20 -1.97 5.89
C LEU A 265 15.94 -3.30 5.18
N SER A 266 14.71 -3.79 5.21
CA SER A 266 14.32 -5.05 4.59
C SER A 266 13.79 -4.88 3.17
N VAL A 267 13.12 -3.77 2.88
CA VAL A 267 12.44 -3.45 1.60
C VAL A 267 12.78 -2.01 1.23
N ASN A 268 13.15 -1.77 -0.02
CA ASN A 268 13.33 -0.43 -0.55
C ASN A 268 11.95 0.23 -0.74
N GLY A 269 11.75 1.38 -0.11
CA GLY A 269 10.54 2.18 -0.25
C GLY A 269 10.79 3.39 -1.15
N MET A 270 9.81 3.76 -1.94
CA MET A 270 9.84 5.02 -2.70
C MET A 270 8.55 5.80 -2.49
N GLN A 271 8.59 7.08 -2.83
CA GLN A 271 7.42 7.95 -2.94
C GLN A 271 7.50 8.64 -4.30
N SER A 272 6.79 8.09 -5.29
CA SER A 272 6.71 8.75 -6.60
C SER A 272 5.84 10.00 -6.55
N GLY A 273 4.84 10.02 -5.68
CA GLY A 273 4.12 11.22 -5.24
C GLY A 273 3.20 11.83 -6.30
N HIS A 274 2.88 13.11 -6.11
CA HIS A 274 1.86 13.81 -6.88
C HIS A 274 2.41 14.93 -7.76
N GLY A 275 3.64 15.39 -7.49
CA GLY A 275 4.24 16.58 -8.11
C GLY A 275 4.83 16.38 -9.50
N GLY A 276 5.03 15.15 -9.95
CA GLY A 276 5.68 14.81 -11.23
C GLY A 276 4.74 14.70 -12.43
N GLY A 277 3.44 14.98 -12.25
CA GLY A 277 2.42 14.84 -13.30
C GLY A 277 1.93 13.42 -13.51
N HIS A 278 1.26 13.15 -14.65
CA HIS A 278 0.55 11.89 -14.90
C HIS A 278 1.43 10.69 -15.21
N ASP A 279 2.69 10.89 -15.62
CA ASP A 279 3.51 9.84 -16.21
C ASP A 279 4.93 9.81 -15.62
N ILE A 280 5.00 9.82 -14.28
CA ILE A 280 6.25 9.61 -13.55
C ILE A 280 6.83 8.25 -13.96
N PRO A 281 8.13 8.16 -14.32
CA PRO A 281 8.74 6.93 -14.81
C PRO A 281 9.07 5.94 -13.68
N VAL A 282 8.06 5.62 -12.86
CA VAL A 282 8.19 4.74 -11.68
C VAL A 282 8.77 3.38 -12.05
N TRP A 283 8.48 2.86 -13.25
CA TRP A 283 9.01 1.60 -13.75
C TRP A 283 10.56 1.60 -13.87
N GLU A 284 11.17 2.75 -14.18
CA GLU A 284 12.63 2.88 -14.23
C GLU A 284 13.23 2.82 -12.83
N TRP A 285 12.59 3.45 -11.85
CA TRP A 285 13.03 3.44 -10.45
C TRP A 285 12.89 2.04 -9.84
N ILE A 286 11.78 1.36 -10.11
CA ILE A 286 11.56 -0.04 -9.69
C ILE A 286 12.61 -0.96 -10.34
N ALA A 287 12.83 -0.86 -11.66
CA ALA A 287 13.80 -1.70 -12.37
C ALA A 287 15.23 -1.48 -11.85
N ARG A 288 15.63 -0.24 -11.56
CA ARG A 288 16.91 0.08 -10.93
C ARG A 288 17.05 -0.63 -9.58
N ASP A 289 16.07 -0.48 -8.69
CA ASP A 289 16.10 -1.07 -7.36
C ASP A 289 16.08 -2.61 -7.42
N TYR A 290 15.31 -3.17 -8.35
CA TYR A 290 15.26 -4.61 -8.59
C TYR A 290 16.63 -5.19 -8.98
N ALA A 291 17.43 -4.43 -9.72
CA ALA A 291 18.77 -4.85 -10.17
C ALA A 291 19.86 -4.73 -9.07
N MET A 292 19.57 -4.04 -7.96
CA MET A 292 20.56 -3.79 -6.90
C MET A 292 20.96 -5.08 -6.15
N LYS A 293 22.13 -5.03 -5.53
CA LYS A 293 22.66 -6.12 -4.70
C LYS A 293 23.10 -5.59 -3.33
N PRO A 294 22.83 -6.34 -2.23
CA PRO A 294 22.04 -7.57 -2.19
C PRO A 294 20.60 -7.30 -2.67
N ALA A 295 19.93 -8.30 -3.25
CA ALA A 295 18.56 -8.15 -3.68
C ALA A 295 17.65 -7.81 -2.48
N LYS A 296 16.79 -6.79 -2.65
CA LYS A 296 15.74 -6.44 -1.70
C LYS A 296 14.45 -6.18 -2.48
N PRO A 297 13.27 -6.55 -1.94
CA PRO A 297 12.02 -6.13 -2.54
C PRO A 297 11.95 -4.60 -2.65
N THR A 298 11.23 -4.11 -3.64
CA THR A 298 11.00 -2.68 -3.83
C THR A 298 9.51 -2.39 -3.93
N LEU A 299 9.09 -1.23 -3.45
CA LEU A 299 7.68 -0.86 -3.32
C LEU A 299 7.49 0.65 -3.39
N ASP A 300 6.54 1.10 -4.20
CA ASP A 300 6.05 2.48 -4.15
C ASP A 300 5.04 2.60 -3.00
N LEU A 301 5.46 3.28 -1.93
CA LEU A 301 4.69 3.46 -0.69
C LEU A 301 3.68 4.60 -0.80
N GLU A 302 3.95 5.57 -1.71
CA GLU A 302 3.07 6.69 -1.93
C GLU A 302 3.11 7.13 -3.40
N PRO A 303 2.33 6.44 -4.27
CA PRO A 303 2.11 6.87 -5.65
C PRO A 303 1.16 8.07 -5.73
N ASN A 304 0.76 8.46 -6.95
CA ASN A 304 -0.27 9.47 -7.14
C ASN A 304 -1.59 9.04 -6.48
N TYR A 305 -2.19 9.91 -5.66
CA TYR A 305 -3.49 9.63 -5.05
C TYR A 305 -4.65 9.93 -6.00
N GLU A 306 -5.65 9.05 -6.01
CA GLU A 306 -6.92 9.34 -6.68
C GLU A 306 -7.53 10.62 -6.11
N ASP A 307 -8.01 11.48 -7.00
CA ASP A 307 -8.63 12.78 -6.70
C ASP A 307 -7.69 13.81 -5.99
N HIS A 308 -6.35 13.66 -6.12
CA HIS A 308 -5.40 14.71 -5.77
C HIS A 308 -5.13 15.60 -7.00
N PRO A 309 -5.06 16.95 -6.85
CA PRO A 309 -4.57 17.83 -7.91
C PRO A 309 -3.17 17.42 -8.35
N TYR A 310 -2.88 17.41 -9.64
CA TYR A 310 -1.59 16.86 -10.08
C TYR A 310 -0.50 17.88 -10.35
N ASN A 311 -0.74 19.15 -10.42
CA ASN A 311 0.29 20.14 -10.68
C ASN A 311 -0.21 21.58 -10.43
N PRO A 312 0.65 22.54 -10.19
CA PRO A 312 2.05 22.45 -9.76
C PRO A 312 2.19 22.26 -8.24
N TRP A 313 3.19 21.50 -7.81
CA TRP A 313 3.63 21.54 -6.43
C TRP A 313 4.45 22.82 -6.19
N PRO A 314 4.35 23.53 -5.04
CA PRO A 314 3.60 23.17 -3.84
C PRO A 314 2.15 23.70 -3.78
N ASP A 315 1.71 24.47 -4.77
CA ASP A 315 0.44 25.21 -4.69
C ASP A 315 -0.80 24.37 -5.05
N TRP A 316 -0.61 23.24 -5.74
CA TRP A 316 -1.67 22.28 -6.08
C TRP A 316 -2.91 22.94 -6.69
N ASP A 317 -2.80 23.57 -7.85
CA ASP A 317 -3.90 24.26 -8.49
C ASP A 317 -4.94 23.27 -9.08
N PRO A 318 -6.19 23.23 -8.59
CA PRO A 318 -7.23 22.37 -9.14
C PRO A 318 -7.57 22.62 -10.60
N ALA A 319 -7.27 23.81 -11.13
CA ALA A 319 -7.49 24.15 -12.54
C ALA A 319 -6.63 23.31 -13.49
N THR A 320 -5.54 22.72 -13.02
CA THR A 320 -4.69 21.83 -13.80
C THR A 320 -5.28 20.41 -13.91
N GLY A 321 -6.26 20.05 -13.08
CA GLY A 321 -6.93 18.77 -13.05
C GLY A 321 -6.54 17.89 -11.86
N TYR A 322 -7.07 16.66 -11.85
CA TYR A 322 -6.90 15.70 -10.77
C TYR A 322 -6.50 14.34 -11.32
N PHE A 323 -5.71 13.59 -10.57
CA PHE A 323 -5.48 12.18 -10.86
C PHE A 323 -6.80 11.39 -10.78
N ARG A 324 -7.04 10.55 -11.77
CA ARG A 324 -8.22 9.70 -11.87
C ARG A 324 -7.84 8.22 -11.79
N ASP A 325 -8.83 7.37 -11.78
CA ASP A 325 -8.64 5.92 -11.72
C ASP A 325 -7.71 5.37 -12.81
N TYR A 326 -7.74 5.95 -14.01
CA TYR A 326 -6.81 5.60 -15.08
C TYR A 326 -5.35 5.94 -14.74
N ASP A 327 -5.09 7.11 -14.15
CA ASP A 327 -3.75 7.53 -13.76
C ASP A 327 -3.17 6.61 -12.69
N VAL A 328 -4.00 6.26 -11.69
CA VAL A 328 -3.64 5.31 -10.65
C VAL A 328 -3.32 3.93 -11.25
N ARG A 329 -4.19 3.39 -12.12
CA ARG A 329 -3.94 2.10 -12.76
C ARG A 329 -2.64 2.10 -13.57
N LYS A 330 -2.38 3.14 -14.38
CA LYS A 330 -1.12 3.26 -15.14
C LYS A 330 0.10 3.08 -14.24
N GLN A 331 0.11 3.79 -13.13
CA GLN A 331 1.26 3.80 -12.24
C GLN A 331 1.44 2.44 -11.53
N VAL A 332 0.37 1.88 -10.96
CA VAL A 332 0.48 0.66 -10.16
C VAL A 332 0.76 -0.58 -11.03
N TYR A 333 0.16 -0.71 -12.21
CA TYR A 333 0.44 -1.84 -13.12
C TYR A 333 1.87 -1.79 -13.63
N ARG A 334 2.38 -0.60 -14.02
CA ARG A 334 3.76 -0.41 -14.43
C ARG A 334 4.74 -0.76 -13.32
N SER A 335 4.47 -0.34 -12.08
CA SER A 335 5.30 -0.65 -10.92
C SER A 335 5.41 -2.16 -10.69
N VAL A 336 4.28 -2.89 -10.65
CA VAL A 336 4.28 -4.34 -10.40
C VAL A 336 4.94 -5.10 -11.54
N PHE A 337 4.69 -4.72 -12.79
CA PHE A 337 5.26 -5.43 -13.94
C PHE A 337 6.73 -5.07 -14.18
N ALA A 338 7.22 -3.97 -13.59
CA ALA A 338 8.66 -3.66 -13.52
C ALA A 338 9.40 -4.41 -12.40
N GLY A 339 8.70 -5.16 -11.54
CA GLY A 339 9.30 -6.01 -10.50
C GLY A 339 8.98 -5.63 -9.07
N ALA A 340 8.09 -4.67 -8.80
CA ALA A 340 7.68 -4.34 -7.43
C ALA A 340 7.00 -5.53 -6.74
N CYS A 341 7.22 -5.68 -5.43
CA CYS A 341 6.62 -6.74 -4.62
C CYS A 341 5.11 -6.52 -4.37
N GLY A 342 4.61 -5.36 -4.69
CA GLY A 342 3.22 -4.95 -4.54
C GLY A 342 3.01 -3.49 -4.91
N VAL A 343 1.90 -2.94 -4.47
CA VAL A 343 1.52 -1.53 -4.66
C VAL A 343 0.85 -0.96 -3.42
N THR A 344 0.92 0.36 -3.27
CA THR A 344 0.05 1.10 -2.36
C THR A 344 -0.91 1.96 -3.19
N TYR A 345 -2.15 2.02 -2.77
CA TYR A 345 -3.16 2.96 -3.24
C TYR A 345 -3.30 4.08 -2.23
N GLY A 346 -3.63 5.27 -2.68
CA GLY A 346 -4.04 6.38 -1.85
C GLY A 346 -5.18 7.17 -2.49
N HIS A 347 -5.98 7.79 -1.64
CA HIS A 347 -7.01 8.73 -2.05
C HIS A 347 -6.87 10.03 -1.28
N HIS A 348 -6.99 11.16 -1.97
CA HIS A 348 -6.72 12.48 -1.41
C HIS A 348 -7.58 12.84 -0.18
N ALA A 349 -8.83 12.37 -0.10
CA ALA A 349 -9.68 12.58 1.07
C ALA A 349 -9.50 11.51 2.16
N VAL A 350 -9.00 10.31 1.83
CA VAL A 350 -8.96 9.17 2.76
C VAL A 350 -7.72 9.20 3.63
N TRP A 351 -6.55 9.57 3.10
CA TRP A 351 -5.30 9.52 3.86
C TRP A 351 -5.36 10.30 5.19
N GLY A 352 -6.04 11.46 5.19
CA GLY A 352 -6.24 12.34 6.36
C GLY A 352 -7.63 12.25 6.98
N PHE A 353 -8.53 11.41 6.45
CA PHE A 353 -9.93 11.31 6.86
C PHE A 353 -10.65 12.64 6.81
N ALA A 354 -10.55 13.33 5.66
CA ALA A 354 -11.11 14.66 5.44
C ALA A 354 -12.63 14.68 5.64
N ASN A 355 -13.10 15.52 6.54
CA ASN A 355 -14.52 15.78 6.84
C ASN A 355 -14.64 17.12 7.60
N ALA A 356 -15.85 17.48 8.00
CA ALA A 356 -16.10 18.74 8.72
C ALA A 356 -15.35 18.85 10.07
N ARG A 357 -15.04 17.73 10.74
CA ARG A 357 -14.29 17.70 12.01
C ARG A 357 -12.78 17.85 11.76
N ASN A 358 -12.26 17.10 10.84
CA ASN A 358 -10.81 16.99 10.61
C ASN A 358 -10.27 18.10 9.69
N GLY A 359 -11.17 18.75 8.94
CA GLY A 359 -10.78 19.68 7.88
C GLY A 359 -10.25 18.97 6.62
N SER A 360 -9.70 19.76 5.72
CA SER A 360 -9.09 19.28 4.48
C SER A 360 -7.94 20.19 4.07
N ILE A 361 -6.99 19.64 3.31
CA ILE A 361 -5.86 20.38 2.73
C ILE A 361 -5.79 20.14 1.22
N ASN A 362 -5.05 20.97 0.51
CA ASN A 362 -4.72 20.79 -0.91
C ASN A 362 -5.96 20.50 -1.78
N HIS A 363 -7.05 21.26 -1.55
CA HIS A 363 -8.27 21.20 -2.39
C HIS A 363 -9.00 19.85 -2.40
N VAL A 364 -9.07 19.15 -1.27
CA VAL A 364 -9.95 17.97 -1.12
C VAL A 364 -11.39 18.39 -1.42
N ASP A 365 -12.07 17.65 -2.30
CA ASP A 365 -13.37 18.00 -2.86
C ASP A 365 -14.56 17.21 -2.27
N ARG A 366 -14.30 16.25 -1.37
CA ARG A 366 -15.33 15.36 -0.80
C ARG A 366 -14.99 14.83 0.59
N ASP A 367 -16.01 14.34 1.29
CA ASP A 367 -15.83 13.57 2.52
C ASP A 367 -15.15 12.23 2.24
N TRP A 368 -14.31 11.78 3.19
CA TRP A 368 -13.58 10.52 3.06
C TRP A 368 -14.50 9.29 2.94
N ILE A 369 -15.71 9.32 3.53
CA ILE A 369 -16.68 8.22 3.45
C ILE A 369 -17.14 8.06 1.99
N ASP A 370 -17.47 9.16 1.30
CA ASP A 370 -17.83 9.14 -0.11
C ASP A 370 -16.66 8.68 -0.99
N ALA A 371 -15.46 9.08 -0.60
CA ALA A 371 -14.21 8.69 -1.27
C ALA A 371 -13.92 7.19 -1.23
N MET A 372 -14.39 6.46 -0.21
CA MET A 372 -14.17 5.01 -0.07
C MET A 372 -14.74 4.20 -1.24
N GLN A 373 -15.65 4.75 -2.01
CA GLN A 373 -16.29 4.09 -3.15
C GLN A 373 -15.74 4.52 -4.51
N ARG A 374 -14.65 5.30 -4.53
CA ARG A 374 -14.04 5.75 -5.77
C ARG A 374 -13.49 4.59 -6.61
N PRO A 375 -13.47 4.74 -7.96
CA PRO A 375 -13.20 3.64 -8.87
C PRO A 375 -11.85 2.98 -8.66
N ALA A 376 -10.74 3.76 -8.57
CA ALA A 376 -9.40 3.17 -8.45
C ALA A 376 -9.28 2.32 -7.19
N GLY A 377 -9.77 2.83 -6.04
CA GLY A 377 -9.75 2.07 -4.78
C GLY A 377 -10.41 0.69 -4.88
N ARG A 378 -11.48 0.58 -5.69
CA ARG A 378 -12.18 -0.69 -5.94
C ARG A 378 -11.49 -1.55 -7.00
N GLN A 379 -10.77 -0.94 -7.93
CA GLN A 379 -10.14 -1.64 -9.05
C GLN A 379 -8.80 -2.29 -8.66
N MET A 380 -8.17 -1.87 -7.58
CA MET A 380 -6.89 -2.43 -7.10
C MET A 380 -6.98 -3.94 -6.83
N GLN A 381 -8.11 -4.45 -6.38
CA GLN A 381 -8.33 -5.90 -6.21
C GLN A 381 -8.12 -6.70 -7.50
N TYR A 382 -8.36 -6.10 -8.67
CA TYR A 382 -8.22 -6.80 -9.95
C TYR A 382 -6.75 -7.03 -10.32
N LEU A 383 -5.86 -6.08 -10.00
CA LEU A 383 -4.42 -6.28 -10.13
C LEU A 383 -3.93 -7.43 -9.24
N ARG A 384 -4.34 -7.44 -7.97
CA ARG A 384 -4.02 -8.51 -7.04
C ARG A 384 -4.53 -9.86 -7.56
N ALA A 385 -5.80 -9.94 -7.95
CA ALA A 385 -6.40 -11.15 -8.47
C ALA A 385 -5.69 -11.67 -9.72
N LEU A 386 -5.28 -10.78 -10.63
CA LEU A 386 -4.50 -11.14 -11.80
C LEU A 386 -3.15 -11.77 -11.42
N VAL A 387 -2.39 -11.10 -10.56
CA VAL A 387 -1.06 -11.56 -10.14
C VAL A 387 -1.13 -12.87 -9.36
N GLU A 388 -2.10 -13.01 -8.44
CA GLU A 388 -2.29 -14.22 -7.64
C GLU A 388 -2.91 -15.39 -8.43
N SER A 389 -3.45 -15.15 -9.63
CA SER A 389 -4.03 -16.20 -10.48
C SER A 389 -2.98 -17.07 -11.17
N ARG A 390 -1.70 -16.76 -11.08
CA ARG A 390 -0.56 -17.49 -11.67
C ARG A 390 0.51 -17.79 -10.61
N PRO A 391 1.52 -18.64 -10.92
CA PRO A 391 2.64 -18.89 -10.00
C PRO A 391 3.29 -17.58 -9.55
N PHE A 392 3.24 -17.31 -8.24
CA PHE A 392 3.55 -16.00 -7.69
C PHE A 392 5.05 -15.73 -7.58
N PHE A 393 5.82 -16.69 -7.03
CA PHE A 393 7.24 -16.51 -6.71
C PHE A 393 8.16 -16.61 -7.93
N GLU A 394 7.66 -17.10 -9.04
CA GLU A 394 8.44 -17.21 -10.27
C GLU A 394 8.37 -15.95 -11.15
N ARG A 395 7.66 -14.93 -10.70
CA ARG A 395 7.44 -13.68 -11.43
C ARG A 395 8.72 -12.86 -11.54
N ILE A 396 9.12 -12.53 -12.78
CA ILE A 396 10.27 -11.67 -13.10
C ILE A 396 9.89 -10.61 -14.14
N PRO A 397 10.39 -9.36 -14.03
CA PRO A 397 10.24 -8.39 -15.13
C PRO A 397 11.00 -8.87 -16.37
N ASP A 398 10.38 -8.77 -17.54
CA ASP A 398 11.05 -9.07 -18.81
C ASP A 398 10.51 -8.18 -19.94
N GLN A 399 11.09 -6.99 -20.04
CA GLN A 399 10.70 -6.03 -21.06
C GLN A 399 11.01 -6.48 -22.50
N ALA A 400 11.93 -7.46 -22.66
CA ALA A 400 12.27 -8.03 -23.95
C ALA A 400 11.18 -8.95 -24.54
N LEU A 401 10.07 -9.18 -23.84
CA LEU A 401 8.84 -9.73 -24.39
C LEU A 401 8.25 -8.84 -25.49
N ILE A 402 8.36 -7.51 -25.33
CA ILE A 402 7.87 -6.53 -26.30
C ILE A 402 8.92 -6.38 -27.40
N VAL A 403 8.55 -6.64 -28.65
CA VAL A 403 9.44 -6.52 -29.80
C VAL A 403 9.38 -5.08 -30.33
N GLY A 404 10.54 -4.42 -30.37
CA GLY A 404 10.65 -3.05 -30.83
C GLY A 404 10.48 -2.01 -29.72
N ASP A 405 9.79 -0.90 -30.03
CA ASP A 405 9.60 0.21 -29.09
C ASP A 405 8.46 -0.09 -28.10
N ALA A 406 8.78 -0.07 -26.82
CA ALA A 406 7.79 -0.22 -25.74
C ALA A 406 7.05 1.08 -25.40
N GLY A 407 7.27 2.16 -26.14
CA GLY A 407 6.68 3.48 -25.86
C GLY A 407 7.41 4.26 -24.76
N LYS A 408 7.04 5.53 -24.60
CA LYS A 408 7.60 6.44 -23.60
C LYS A 408 6.50 7.23 -22.91
N GLY A 409 6.77 7.70 -21.69
CA GLY A 409 5.82 8.50 -20.92
C GLY A 409 4.45 7.82 -20.82
N GLY A 410 3.37 8.52 -21.17
CA GLY A 410 1.99 7.98 -21.12
C GLY A 410 1.74 6.74 -21.96
N GLN A 411 2.58 6.47 -22.96
CA GLN A 411 2.44 5.30 -23.86
C GLN A 411 3.31 4.10 -23.45
N HIS A 412 4.11 4.22 -22.38
CA HIS A 412 5.03 3.16 -21.98
C HIS A 412 4.29 1.87 -21.59
N MET A 413 4.56 0.79 -22.33
CA MET A 413 4.10 -0.57 -22.08
C MET A 413 5.08 -1.27 -21.13
N GLN A 414 4.57 -2.07 -20.19
CA GLN A 414 5.41 -2.79 -19.24
C GLN A 414 5.09 -4.28 -19.23
N ALA A 415 6.13 -5.12 -19.26
CA ALA A 415 5.99 -6.57 -19.36
C ALA A 415 6.62 -7.31 -18.18
N ILE A 416 5.96 -8.42 -17.80
CA ILE A 416 6.41 -9.35 -16.77
C ILE A 416 6.06 -10.78 -17.18
N ARG A 417 6.87 -11.77 -16.83
CA ARG A 417 6.57 -13.19 -17.01
C ARG A 417 7.01 -14.01 -15.81
N ASP A 418 6.67 -15.29 -15.80
CA ASP A 418 7.34 -16.21 -14.90
C ASP A 418 8.70 -16.65 -15.47
N ARG A 419 9.59 -17.05 -14.58
CA ARG A 419 10.95 -17.48 -14.93
C ARG A 419 10.94 -18.68 -15.87
N ASP A 420 10.00 -19.57 -15.66
CA ASP A 420 9.85 -20.80 -16.45
C ASP A 420 9.11 -20.60 -17.77
N GLY A 421 8.57 -19.43 -18.05
CA GLY A 421 7.86 -19.10 -19.28
C GLY A 421 6.47 -19.75 -19.38
N SER A 422 5.82 -20.07 -18.25
CA SER A 422 4.47 -20.64 -18.27
C SER A 422 3.38 -19.60 -18.48
N TYR A 423 3.65 -18.34 -18.16
CA TYR A 423 2.76 -17.21 -18.44
C TYR A 423 3.54 -15.90 -18.63
N ALA A 424 2.88 -14.90 -19.19
CA ALA A 424 3.34 -13.51 -19.22
C ALA A 424 2.16 -12.55 -19.22
N PHE A 425 2.42 -11.33 -18.70
CA PHE A 425 1.50 -10.19 -18.76
C PHE A 425 2.19 -9.00 -19.42
N VAL A 426 1.45 -8.27 -20.25
CA VAL A 426 1.89 -6.98 -20.81
C VAL A 426 0.81 -5.95 -20.52
N TYR A 427 1.15 -4.91 -19.78
CA TYR A 427 0.27 -3.77 -19.53
C TYR A 427 0.40 -2.77 -20.67
N LEU A 428 -0.74 -2.36 -21.22
CA LEU A 428 -0.87 -1.41 -22.32
C LEU A 428 -1.73 -0.23 -21.83
N PRO A 429 -1.13 0.96 -21.72
CA PRO A 429 -1.83 2.15 -21.20
C PRO A 429 -2.74 2.82 -22.24
N THR A 430 -2.71 2.38 -23.50
CA THR A 430 -3.44 3.04 -24.60
C THR A 430 -4.22 2.01 -25.44
N ILE A 431 -5.34 2.48 -25.99
CA ILE A 431 -6.18 1.75 -26.95
C ILE A 431 -5.68 1.97 -28.37
N ASP A 432 -6.24 1.19 -29.32
CA ASP A 432 -5.90 1.24 -30.76
C ASP A 432 -4.39 1.19 -31.04
N THR A 433 -3.65 0.45 -30.20
CA THR A 433 -2.20 0.32 -30.30
C THR A 433 -1.81 -1.02 -30.87
N TYR A 434 -0.99 -1.00 -31.94
CA TYR A 434 -0.33 -2.19 -32.48
C TYR A 434 1.03 -2.39 -31.82
N PHE A 435 1.32 -3.60 -31.39
CA PHE A 435 2.59 -3.98 -30.80
C PHE A 435 2.86 -5.46 -31.05
N SER A 436 4.12 -5.86 -31.00
CA SER A 436 4.51 -7.25 -31.22
C SER A 436 5.11 -7.86 -29.95
N VAL A 437 4.84 -9.15 -29.74
CA VAL A 437 5.33 -9.92 -28.59
C VAL A 437 6.09 -11.16 -29.10
N ASP A 438 7.23 -11.43 -28.47
CA ASP A 438 8.03 -12.62 -28.71
C ASP A 438 7.52 -13.81 -27.88
N LEU A 439 6.68 -14.67 -28.46
CA LEU A 439 6.19 -15.87 -27.79
C LEU A 439 7.29 -16.94 -27.64
N GLY A 440 8.48 -16.76 -28.24
CA GLY A 440 9.65 -17.62 -28.02
C GLY A 440 10.19 -17.56 -26.59
N LYS A 441 9.83 -16.52 -25.83
CA LYS A 441 10.15 -16.39 -24.42
C LYS A 441 9.24 -17.22 -23.48
N LEU A 442 8.17 -17.78 -24.03
CA LEU A 442 7.24 -18.65 -23.31
C LEU A 442 7.46 -20.11 -23.66
N LYS A 443 7.29 -21.01 -22.70
CA LYS A 443 7.30 -22.46 -22.92
C LYS A 443 5.94 -22.92 -23.42
N GLY A 444 5.96 -23.86 -24.34
CA GLY A 444 4.76 -24.53 -24.85
C GLY A 444 4.64 -24.47 -26.37
N LYS A 445 3.95 -25.47 -26.92
CA LYS A 445 3.64 -25.51 -28.36
C LYS A 445 2.52 -24.54 -28.73
N ARG A 446 1.64 -24.27 -27.76
CA ARG A 446 0.46 -23.42 -27.93
C ARG A 446 0.41 -22.41 -26.79
N ILE A 447 0.22 -21.15 -27.13
CA ILE A 447 0.10 -20.00 -26.17
C ILE A 447 -1.29 -19.42 -26.35
N ARG A 448 -2.06 -19.46 -25.27
CA ARG A 448 -3.40 -18.85 -25.20
C ARG A 448 -3.24 -17.38 -24.85
N ALA A 449 -3.79 -16.48 -25.65
CA ALA A 449 -3.82 -15.04 -25.41
C ALA A 449 -5.21 -14.59 -24.97
N SER A 450 -5.26 -13.74 -23.96
CA SER A 450 -6.50 -13.12 -23.45
C SER A 450 -6.31 -11.64 -23.17
N TRP A 451 -7.31 -10.83 -23.45
CA TRP A 451 -7.39 -9.47 -22.91
C TRP A 451 -7.98 -9.50 -21.53
N PHE A 452 -7.32 -8.85 -20.59
CA PHE A 452 -7.83 -8.62 -19.24
C PHE A 452 -8.13 -7.13 -19.08
N ASP A 453 -9.36 -6.82 -18.68
CA ASP A 453 -9.81 -5.46 -18.42
C ASP A 453 -9.48 -5.08 -16.96
N PRO A 454 -8.52 -4.17 -16.71
CA PRO A 454 -8.11 -3.80 -15.35
C PRO A 454 -9.18 -2.98 -14.59
N ARG A 455 -10.24 -2.53 -15.26
CA ARG A 455 -11.37 -1.80 -14.66
C ARG A 455 -12.43 -2.71 -14.07
N THR A 456 -12.53 -3.93 -14.61
CA THR A 456 -13.61 -4.89 -14.26
C THR A 456 -13.09 -6.23 -13.76
N GLY A 457 -11.80 -6.54 -13.98
CA GLY A 457 -11.21 -7.83 -13.65
C GLY A 457 -11.62 -8.97 -14.59
N ILE A 458 -12.24 -8.66 -15.74
CA ILE A 458 -12.73 -9.66 -16.69
C ILE A 458 -11.67 -9.99 -17.74
N GLY A 459 -11.38 -11.29 -17.88
CA GLY A 459 -10.54 -11.82 -18.94
C GLY A 459 -11.36 -12.35 -20.12
N THR A 460 -11.01 -11.95 -21.35
CA THR A 460 -11.65 -12.39 -22.59
C THR A 460 -10.62 -13.05 -23.49
N LEU A 461 -10.88 -14.30 -23.91
CA LEU A 461 -10.01 -15.01 -24.84
C LEU A 461 -9.91 -14.27 -26.18
N VAL A 462 -8.68 -14.08 -26.67
CA VAL A 462 -8.39 -13.56 -28.01
C VAL A 462 -8.27 -14.72 -29.00
N ASP A 463 -7.26 -15.57 -28.81
CA ASP A 463 -6.95 -16.73 -29.65
C ASP A 463 -5.88 -17.61 -28.97
N THR A 464 -5.50 -18.68 -29.63
CA THR A 464 -4.36 -19.53 -29.26
C THR A 464 -3.38 -19.59 -30.43
N PHE A 465 -2.14 -19.17 -30.17
CA PHE A 465 -1.06 -19.06 -31.16
C PHE A 465 -0.06 -20.21 -31.00
N ASP A 466 0.72 -20.45 -32.03
CA ASP A 466 1.87 -21.36 -31.94
C ASP A 466 2.97 -20.71 -31.08
N GLY A 467 3.62 -21.50 -30.23
CA GLY A 467 4.79 -21.07 -29.49
C GLY A 467 6.01 -20.83 -30.36
N GLY A 468 6.96 -20.03 -29.90
CA GLY A 468 8.23 -19.80 -30.60
C GLY A 468 8.20 -18.79 -31.73
N ILE A 469 7.10 -18.08 -31.94
CA ILE A 469 6.94 -17.05 -32.98
C ILE A 469 6.74 -15.67 -32.40
N GLN A 470 6.95 -14.67 -33.21
CA GLN A 470 6.51 -13.29 -32.88
C GLN A 470 5.08 -13.09 -33.39
N VAL A 471 4.24 -12.48 -32.54
CA VAL A 471 2.84 -12.19 -32.87
C VAL A 471 2.57 -10.72 -32.70
N GLN A 472 1.94 -10.11 -33.69
CA GLN A 472 1.41 -8.75 -33.56
C GLN A 472 0.00 -8.78 -32.95
N PHE A 473 -0.20 -7.97 -31.92
CA PHE A 473 -1.49 -7.74 -31.25
C PHE A 473 -1.97 -6.33 -31.52
N HIS A 474 -3.27 -6.15 -31.39
CA HIS A 474 -3.95 -4.86 -31.44
C HIS A 474 -4.82 -4.75 -30.20
N THR A 475 -4.64 -3.69 -29.40
CA THR A 475 -5.48 -3.45 -28.22
C THR A 475 -6.93 -3.21 -28.62
N PRO A 476 -7.90 -3.60 -27.78
CA PRO A 476 -9.30 -3.20 -27.99
C PRO A 476 -9.45 -1.70 -28.17
N SER A 477 -10.41 -1.28 -29.00
CA SER A 477 -10.68 0.13 -29.34
C SER A 477 -11.53 0.86 -28.29
N TYR A 478 -11.69 0.28 -27.09
CA TYR A 478 -12.41 0.86 -25.97
C TYR A 478 -11.63 0.66 -24.68
N GLY A 479 -11.91 1.46 -23.68
CA GLY A 479 -11.21 1.41 -22.41
C GLY A 479 -10.56 2.75 -22.10
N PRO A 480 -9.50 2.85 -21.35
CA PRO A 480 -8.25 3.44 -21.82
C PRO A 480 -7.06 2.48 -21.78
N ASP A 481 -7.11 1.43 -20.99
CA ASP A 481 -5.97 0.55 -20.73
C ASP A 481 -6.37 -0.93 -20.70
N TRP A 482 -5.39 -1.82 -20.97
CA TRP A 482 -5.58 -3.26 -21.04
C TRP A 482 -4.35 -4.03 -20.53
N VAL A 483 -4.56 -5.29 -20.16
CA VAL A 483 -3.46 -6.26 -19.98
C VAL A 483 -3.61 -7.39 -20.99
N LEU A 484 -2.56 -7.65 -21.78
CA LEU A 484 -2.46 -8.88 -22.54
C LEU A 484 -1.93 -9.98 -21.60
N VAL A 485 -2.69 -11.05 -21.45
CA VAL A 485 -2.33 -12.24 -20.69
C VAL A 485 -2.00 -13.36 -21.66
N LEU A 486 -0.82 -13.91 -21.53
CA LEU A 486 -0.29 -15.01 -22.36
C LEU A 486 -0.02 -16.20 -21.46
N ASP A 487 -0.66 -17.33 -21.76
CA ASP A 487 -0.56 -18.56 -20.98
C ASP A 487 -0.10 -19.73 -21.84
N ASN A 488 0.85 -20.52 -21.36
CA ASN A 488 1.07 -21.85 -21.89
C ASN A 488 -0.24 -22.66 -21.76
N GLU A 489 -0.85 -23.05 -22.86
CA GLU A 489 -2.12 -23.78 -22.88
C GLU A 489 -2.07 -25.07 -22.03
N ALA A 490 -0.94 -25.75 -22.01
CA ALA A 490 -0.74 -26.97 -21.22
C ALA A 490 -0.75 -26.73 -19.70
N ALA A 491 -0.52 -25.50 -19.24
CA ALA A 491 -0.58 -25.16 -17.82
C ALA A 491 -2.02 -25.11 -17.26
N LYS A 492 -3.02 -25.01 -18.17
CA LYS A 492 -4.47 -25.03 -17.82
C LYS A 492 -4.86 -24.02 -16.75
N TYR A 493 -4.26 -22.83 -16.79
CA TYR A 493 -4.64 -21.76 -15.86
C TYR A 493 -6.12 -21.37 -16.05
N PRO A 494 -6.80 -20.95 -14.95
CA PRO A 494 -8.15 -20.40 -15.05
C PRO A 494 -8.14 -19.11 -15.89
N PRO A 495 -9.30 -18.62 -16.33
CA PRO A 495 -9.40 -17.28 -16.92
C PRO A 495 -8.68 -16.23 -16.04
N PRO A 496 -7.99 -15.23 -16.67
CA PRO A 496 -7.30 -14.20 -15.92
C PRO A 496 -8.21 -13.49 -14.90
N GLY A 497 -7.68 -13.20 -13.72
CA GLY A 497 -8.42 -12.49 -12.67
C GLY A 497 -9.34 -13.37 -11.82
N LEU A 498 -9.57 -14.62 -12.19
CA LEU A 498 -10.23 -15.57 -11.28
C LEU A 498 -9.18 -16.11 -10.31
N SER A 499 -9.24 -15.63 -9.10
CA SER A 499 -8.40 -16.09 -7.98
C SER A 499 -8.67 -17.57 -7.70
N ARG A 500 -7.60 -18.32 -7.39
CA ARG A 500 -7.73 -19.70 -6.83
C ARG A 500 -8.35 -19.70 -5.42
N TRP A 501 -8.50 -18.52 -4.85
CA TRP A 501 -8.97 -18.30 -3.47
C TRP A 501 -10.40 -17.78 -3.45
N GLY A 502 -11.32 -18.39 -4.19
CA GLY A 502 -12.72 -18.04 -4.33
C GLY A 502 -13.17 -16.85 -3.45
N MET A 503 -13.50 -15.72 -4.10
CA MET A 503 -14.30 -14.69 -3.45
C MET A 503 -15.74 -15.18 -3.37
#